data_b53c00e9295fb6a76e50051424409621
#
_entry.id   b53c00e9295fb6a76e50051424409621
#
_cell.length_a   1.000
_cell.length_b   1.000
_cell.length_c   1.000
_cell.angle_alpha   90.00
_cell.angle_beta   90.00
_cell.angle_gamma   90.00
#
_symmetry.space_group_name_H-M   'P 1'
#
loop_
_entity.id
_entity.type
_entity.pdbx_description
1 polymer ?
#
loop_
_entity_poly.entity_id
_entity_poly.type
_entity_poly.pdbx_seq_one_letter_code
_entity_poly.pdbx_strand_id
1 'polypeptide(L)'
;SGQSNAAVLSGTLNLNGSTSMAEISNALGERFMEKNQGVTVTVGGNGSGEGPTSVSAGTAQIGLLSRDVKSSENPDDFDIYTIAFDGIAMAVNPKNTVTGLTQEQIGKIYTGEITNWKDVGGADAKIVVVGREEGSGTRGAFEEIIQVKGEAVEGKCQYANVYNSTGAAKQAVAGNENAIAYISLSAVDDTVKALQVEGVSPSESTVKDGTYKVQRPFLMITKKGTTNALAKAFLEFANSQEGQKIIEENGAVPNNS
;
A
#
# COMPACT_ATOMS: atom_id res chain seq x y z
N SER A 1 9.75 12.88 -44.26
CA SER A 1 10.15 12.10 -43.04
C SER A 1 10.39 13.07 -41.91
N GLY A 2 9.33 13.45 -41.20
CA GLY A 2 9.42 14.30 -40.05
C GLY A 2 9.83 13.47 -38.83
N GLN A 3 11.10 13.56 -38.42
CA GLN A 3 11.46 13.19 -37.06
C GLN A 3 10.79 14.19 -36.13
N SER A 4 9.79 13.75 -35.39
CA SER A 4 9.28 14.55 -34.28
C SER A 4 10.42 14.68 -33.28
N ASN A 5 11.00 15.85 -33.14
CA ASN A 5 11.92 16.18 -32.08
C ASN A 5 11.11 16.20 -30.78
N ALA A 6 11.06 15.05 -30.08
CA ALA A 6 10.58 15.05 -28.72
C ALA A 6 11.44 16.03 -27.92
N ALA A 7 10.81 17.00 -27.27
CA ALA A 7 11.52 17.95 -26.43
C ALA A 7 12.30 17.18 -25.35
N VAL A 8 13.59 17.50 -25.20
CA VAL A 8 14.43 16.93 -24.17
C VAL A 8 13.96 17.46 -22.82
N LEU A 9 13.56 16.55 -21.93
CA LEU A 9 13.12 16.92 -20.59
C LEU A 9 14.35 17.25 -19.72
N SER A 10 14.22 18.29 -18.93
CA SER A 10 15.26 18.69 -17.98
C SER A 10 14.63 19.37 -16.76
N GLY A 11 15.36 19.37 -15.67
CA GLY A 11 14.94 20.01 -14.42
C GLY A 11 14.73 19.04 -13.28
N THR A 12 14.14 19.53 -12.20
CA THR A 12 13.88 18.76 -10.99
C THR A 12 12.39 18.50 -10.82
N LEU A 13 12.04 17.26 -10.53
CA LEU A 13 10.70 16.81 -10.20
C LEU A 13 10.70 16.31 -8.75
N ASN A 14 9.97 17.00 -7.89
CA ASN A 14 9.84 16.62 -6.48
C ASN A 14 8.50 15.90 -6.25
N LEU A 15 8.57 14.69 -5.70
CA LEU A 15 7.43 13.93 -5.25
C LEU A 15 7.44 13.92 -3.72
N ASN A 16 6.30 14.09 -3.07
CA ASN A 16 6.22 14.05 -1.61
C ASN A 16 4.87 13.48 -1.14
N GLY A 17 4.92 12.75 -0.05
CA GLY A 17 3.73 12.24 0.62
C GLY A 17 3.93 10.87 1.26
N SER A 18 3.09 9.92 0.89
CA SER A 18 3.01 8.60 1.51
C SER A 18 4.36 7.88 1.62
N THR A 19 4.71 7.47 2.84
CA THR A 19 5.89 6.63 3.10
C THR A 19 5.77 5.26 2.43
N SER A 20 4.55 4.74 2.34
CA SER A 20 4.28 3.43 1.70
C SER A 20 4.52 3.44 0.20
N MET A 21 4.48 4.60 -0.44
CA MET A 21 4.72 4.75 -1.87
C MET A 21 6.18 5.11 -2.19
N ALA A 22 7.02 5.34 -1.19
CA ALA A 22 8.36 5.84 -1.41
C ALA A 22 9.22 4.87 -2.23
N GLU A 23 9.18 3.58 -1.93
CA GLU A 23 9.96 2.56 -2.64
C GLU A 23 9.56 2.47 -4.12
N ILE A 24 8.27 2.38 -4.40
CA ILE A 24 7.73 2.36 -5.77
C ILE A 24 8.11 3.64 -6.51
N SER A 25 7.93 4.79 -5.86
CA SER A 25 8.21 6.09 -6.46
C SER A 25 9.69 6.28 -6.76
N ASN A 26 10.56 5.81 -5.87
CA ASN A 26 12.01 5.82 -6.11
C ASN A 26 12.38 4.90 -7.29
N ALA A 27 11.81 3.71 -7.37
CA ALA A 27 12.07 2.78 -8.47
C ALA A 27 11.63 3.37 -9.83
N LEU A 28 10.45 3.97 -9.88
CA LEU A 28 9.97 4.68 -11.06
C LEU A 28 10.87 5.86 -11.40
N GLY A 29 11.27 6.63 -10.39
CA GLY A 29 12.14 7.81 -10.54
C GLY A 29 13.51 7.47 -11.08
N GLU A 30 14.13 6.40 -10.58
CA GLU A 30 15.43 5.94 -11.07
C GLU A 30 15.38 5.58 -12.56
N ARG A 31 14.38 4.83 -12.97
CA ARG A 31 14.23 4.46 -14.38
C ARG A 31 13.90 5.68 -15.26
N PHE A 32 13.07 6.58 -14.76
CA PHE A 32 12.75 7.83 -15.47
C PHE A 32 14.00 8.69 -15.68
N MET A 33 14.86 8.80 -14.68
CA MET A 33 16.14 9.52 -14.79
C MET A 33 17.11 8.85 -15.76
N GLU A 34 17.16 7.52 -15.80
CA GLU A 34 17.98 6.80 -16.80
C GLU A 34 17.55 7.11 -18.23
N LYS A 35 16.25 7.25 -18.44
CA LYS A 35 15.67 7.56 -19.77
C LYS A 35 15.73 9.06 -20.11
N ASN A 36 15.91 9.91 -19.10
CA ASN A 36 15.88 11.38 -19.23
C ASN A 36 17.01 11.97 -18.37
N GLN A 37 18.24 11.92 -18.90
CA GLN A 37 19.46 12.24 -18.13
C GLN A 37 19.54 13.67 -17.61
N GLY A 38 18.77 14.60 -18.19
CA GLY A 38 18.69 15.99 -17.70
C GLY A 38 17.72 16.19 -16.55
N VAL A 39 17.05 15.11 -16.07
CA VAL A 39 16.03 15.17 -15.03
C VAL A 39 16.55 14.63 -13.72
N THR A 40 16.24 15.33 -12.64
CA THR A 40 16.44 14.84 -11.26
C THR A 40 15.07 14.61 -10.63
N VAL A 41 14.83 13.40 -10.15
CA VAL A 41 13.60 13.05 -9.41
C VAL A 41 13.97 12.88 -7.94
N THR A 42 13.25 13.56 -7.06
CA THR A 42 13.39 13.40 -5.60
C THR A 42 12.08 12.90 -5.01
N VAL A 43 12.18 12.02 -4.03
CA VAL A 43 11.01 11.44 -3.35
C VAL A 43 11.14 11.67 -1.85
N GLY A 44 10.16 12.38 -1.27
CA GLY A 44 10.04 12.59 0.17
C GLY A 44 8.91 11.72 0.73
N GLY A 45 9.22 10.90 1.75
CA GLY A 45 8.25 10.06 2.42
C GLY A 45 7.90 10.63 3.80
N ASN A 46 6.99 11.61 3.83
CA ASN A 46 6.62 12.35 5.05
C ASN A 46 5.19 12.07 5.52
N GLY A 47 4.46 11.22 4.81
CA GLY A 47 3.07 10.86 5.10
C GLY A 47 2.10 11.37 4.03
N SER A 48 0.98 10.68 3.87
CA SER A 48 -0.03 11.00 2.84
C SER A 48 -0.57 12.42 2.96
N GLY A 49 -0.72 12.94 4.20
CA GLY A 49 -1.20 14.31 4.42
C GLY A 49 -0.29 15.39 3.85
N GLU A 50 1.00 15.10 3.69
CA GLU A 50 1.97 16.03 3.10
C GLU A 50 1.85 16.12 1.57
N GLY A 51 1.17 15.15 0.95
CA GLY A 51 0.94 15.16 -0.50
C GLY A 51 0.18 16.41 -0.95
N PRO A 52 -1.07 16.59 -0.52
CA PRO A 52 -1.85 17.79 -0.87
C PRO A 52 -1.18 19.09 -0.43
N THR A 53 -0.62 19.12 0.78
CA THR A 53 0.05 20.30 1.34
C THR A 53 1.22 20.73 0.45
N SER A 54 2.10 19.82 0.08
CA SER A 54 3.28 20.10 -0.74
C SER A 54 2.92 20.55 -2.15
N VAL A 55 1.91 19.92 -2.75
CA VAL A 55 1.46 20.29 -4.09
C VAL A 55 0.83 21.68 -4.09
N SER A 56 -0.02 21.98 -3.11
CA SER A 56 -0.64 23.30 -2.97
C SER A 56 0.40 24.39 -2.75
N ALA A 57 1.44 24.10 -1.96
CA ALA A 57 2.53 25.04 -1.70
C ALA A 57 3.51 25.18 -2.87
N GLY A 58 3.45 24.27 -3.85
CA GLY A 58 4.38 24.27 -4.99
C GLY A 58 5.76 23.69 -4.67
N THR A 59 5.96 23.11 -3.49
CA THR A 59 7.22 22.47 -3.11
C THR A 59 7.39 21.08 -3.69
N ALA A 60 6.29 20.44 -4.05
CA ALA A 60 6.27 19.21 -4.85
C ALA A 60 5.35 19.37 -6.05
N GLN A 61 5.72 18.75 -7.17
CA GLN A 61 4.90 18.75 -8.37
C GLN A 61 3.93 17.59 -8.38
N ILE A 62 4.27 16.52 -7.66
CA ILE A 62 3.42 15.33 -7.51
C ILE A 62 3.30 15.00 -6.03
N GLY A 63 2.05 14.85 -5.57
CA GLY A 63 1.74 14.37 -4.23
C GLY A 63 1.47 12.86 -4.25
N LEU A 64 1.92 12.17 -3.22
CA LEU A 64 1.77 10.73 -3.06
C LEU A 64 0.79 10.45 -1.92
N LEU A 65 -0.30 9.74 -2.20
CA LEU A 65 -1.25 9.33 -1.18
C LEU A 65 -1.53 7.84 -1.26
N SER A 66 -1.56 7.19 -0.12
CA SER A 66 -1.94 5.78 -0.01
C SER A 66 -3.36 5.61 0.56
N ARG A 67 -4.19 6.59 0.31
CA ARG A 67 -5.61 6.68 0.62
C ARG A 67 -6.24 7.70 -0.30
N ASP A 68 -7.57 7.78 -0.28
CA ASP A 68 -8.27 8.85 -1.00
C ASP A 68 -7.95 10.23 -0.41
N VAL A 69 -8.02 11.25 -1.26
CA VAL A 69 -7.92 12.65 -0.80
C VAL A 69 -9.14 12.95 0.06
N LYS A 70 -8.92 13.45 1.26
CA LYS A 70 -10.00 13.79 2.19
C LYS A 70 -10.72 15.06 1.73
N SER A 71 -12.02 15.17 2.05
CA SER A 71 -12.79 16.38 1.76
C SER A 71 -12.15 17.65 2.35
N SER A 72 -11.52 17.52 3.53
CA SER A 72 -10.80 18.61 4.19
C SER A 72 -9.51 19.03 3.48
N GLU A 73 -9.04 18.22 2.53
CA GLU A 73 -7.82 18.49 1.75
C GLU A 73 -8.10 19.08 0.37
N ASN A 74 -9.36 19.44 0.11
CA ASN A 74 -9.81 20.10 -1.12
C ASN A 74 -9.50 19.31 -2.40
N PRO A 75 -10.11 18.12 -2.58
CA PRO A 75 -9.82 17.25 -3.73
C PRO A 75 -10.05 17.92 -5.09
N ASP A 76 -10.96 18.92 -5.16
CA ASP A 76 -11.24 19.66 -6.40
C ASP A 76 -10.06 20.53 -6.86
N ASP A 77 -9.08 20.78 -6.00
CA ASP A 77 -7.88 21.54 -6.34
C ASP A 77 -6.82 20.70 -7.07
N PHE A 78 -7.06 19.40 -7.21
CA PHE A 78 -6.08 18.46 -7.75
C PHE A 78 -6.62 17.65 -8.91
N ASP A 79 -5.72 17.25 -9.81
CA ASP A 79 -5.95 16.12 -10.70
C ASP A 79 -5.44 14.88 -9.98
N ILE A 80 -6.27 13.84 -9.90
CA ILE A 80 -6.02 12.66 -9.08
C ILE A 80 -5.90 11.43 -9.99
N TYR A 81 -4.78 10.71 -9.85
CA TYR A 81 -4.50 9.53 -10.66
C TYR A 81 -4.28 8.33 -9.75
N THR A 82 -5.08 7.28 -9.94
CA THR A 82 -4.84 5.99 -9.27
C THR A 82 -3.82 5.22 -10.09
N ILE A 83 -2.63 5.02 -9.55
CA ILE A 83 -1.55 4.33 -10.27
C ILE A 83 -1.48 2.84 -9.92
N ALA A 84 -1.91 2.48 -8.73
CA ALA A 84 -1.81 1.11 -8.23
C ALA A 84 -2.74 0.90 -7.04
N PHE A 85 -2.84 -0.37 -6.62
CA PHE A 85 -3.51 -0.77 -5.38
C PHE A 85 -2.53 -1.57 -4.52
N ASP A 86 -2.60 -1.36 -3.22
CA ASP A 86 -1.81 -2.11 -2.23
C ASP A 86 -2.74 -3.08 -1.50
N GLY A 87 -2.51 -4.38 -1.69
CA GLY A 87 -3.24 -5.45 -1.02
C GLY A 87 -2.48 -5.95 0.21
N ILE A 88 -3.19 -6.13 1.31
CA ILE A 88 -2.64 -6.65 2.56
C ILE A 88 -3.29 -8.00 2.86
N ALA A 89 -2.48 -9.05 2.91
CA ALA A 89 -2.95 -10.40 3.23
C ALA A 89 -2.88 -10.66 4.73
N MET A 90 -3.88 -11.39 5.24
CA MET A 90 -3.86 -11.93 6.60
C MET A 90 -3.24 -13.32 6.53
N ALA A 91 -2.03 -13.44 7.03
CA ALA A 91 -1.23 -14.67 6.94
C ALA A 91 -1.32 -15.47 8.23
N VAL A 92 -1.55 -16.77 8.09
CA VAL A 92 -1.50 -17.75 9.17
C VAL A 92 -0.62 -18.93 8.75
N ASN A 93 -0.30 -19.77 9.71
CA ASN A 93 0.46 -21.01 9.45
C ASN A 93 -0.38 -21.94 8.58
N PRO A 94 0.24 -22.67 7.63
CA PRO A 94 -0.50 -23.63 6.78
C PRO A 94 -1.27 -24.71 7.54
N LYS A 95 -0.87 -25.03 8.75
CA LYS A 95 -1.55 -25.98 9.63
C LYS A 95 -2.78 -25.43 10.34
N ASN A 96 -2.98 -24.12 10.31
CA ASN A 96 -4.17 -23.50 10.88
C ASN A 96 -5.38 -23.87 10.02
N THR A 97 -6.44 -24.39 10.64
CA THR A 97 -7.63 -24.85 9.92
C THR A 97 -8.59 -23.75 9.53
N VAL A 98 -8.42 -22.53 10.06
CA VAL A 98 -9.23 -21.37 9.69
C VAL A 98 -8.92 -21.00 8.23
N THR A 99 -9.97 -20.76 7.44
CA THR A 99 -9.85 -20.43 6.02
C THR A 99 -10.18 -18.96 5.74
N GLY A 100 -10.92 -18.31 6.61
CA GLY A 100 -11.33 -16.93 6.41
C GLY A 100 -11.79 -16.25 7.69
N LEU A 101 -11.79 -14.93 7.63
CA LEU A 101 -12.25 -14.04 8.71
C LEU A 101 -13.06 -12.90 8.10
N THR A 102 -13.95 -12.31 8.92
CA THR A 102 -14.51 -11.01 8.58
C THR A 102 -13.56 -9.89 8.99
N GLN A 103 -13.72 -8.70 8.43
CA GLN A 103 -12.94 -7.54 8.86
C GLN A 103 -13.11 -7.27 10.36
N GLU A 104 -14.33 -7.38 10.86
CA GLU A 104 -14.61 -7.17 12.28
C GLU A 104 -13.91 -8.21 13.16
N GLN A 105 -13.88 -9.49 12.75
CA GLN A 105 -13.12 -10.51 13.47
C GLN A 105 -11.63 -10.20 13.50
N ILE A 106 -11.07 -9.76 12.37
CA ILE A 106 -9.66 -9.33 12.31
C ILE A 106 -9.39 -8.20 13.31
N GLY A 107 -10.24 -7.19 13.30
CA GLY A 107 -10.13 -6.06 14.23
C GLY A 107 -10.22 -6.50 15.69
N LYS A 108 -11.16 -7.36 16.01
CA LYS A 108 -11.31 -7.89 17.38
C LYS A 108 -10.13 -8.76 17.82
N ILE A 109 -9.52 -9.51 16.91
CA ILE A 109 -8.30 -10.25 17.19
C ILE A 109 -7.16 -9.27 17.55
N TYR A 110 -6.98 -8.23 16.74
CA TYR A 110 -5.89 -7.29 16.94
C TYR A 110 -6.09 -6.34 18.13
N THR A 111 -7.33 -6.10 18.54
CA THR A 111 -7.63 -5.31 19.76
C THR A 111 -7.71 -6.15 21.05
N GLY A 112 -7.59 -7.47 20.93
CA GLY A 112 -7.61 -8.36 22.09
C GLY A 112 -9.01 -8.76 22.57
N GLU A 113 -10.06 -8.45 21.83
CA GLU A 113 -11.42 -8.89 22.15
C GLU A 113 -11.63 -10.38 21.83
N ILE A 114 -11.03 -10.88 20.73
CA ILE A 114 -11.00 -12.30 20.39
C ILE A 114 -9.57 -12.78 20.61
N THR A 115 -9.39 -13.77 21.49
CA THR A 115 -8.07 -14.25 21.90
C THR A 115 -7.83 -15.73 21.62
N ASN A 116 -8.84 -16.45 21.17
CA ASN A 116 -8.75 -17.89 20.93
C ASN A 116 -9.28 -18.23 19.52
N TRP A 117 -8.54 -19.05 18.81
CA TRP A 117 -8.92 -19.49 17.45
C TRP A 117 -10.27 -20.21 17.41
N LYS A 118 -10.68 -20.87 18.51
CA LYS A 118 -11.99 -21.55 18.56
C LYS A 118 -13.16 -20.59 18.33
N ASP A 119 -12.99 -19.32 18.69
CA ASP A 119 -14.05 -18.31 18.54
C ASP A 119 -14.25 -17.84 17.09
N VAL A 120 -13.35 -18.24 16.21
CA VAL A 120 -13.42 -17.98 14.77
C VAL A 120 -13.38 -19.28 13.92
N GLY A 121 -13.73 -20.40 14.54
CA GLY A 121 -13.87 -21.68 13.84
C GLY A 121 -12.61 -22.53 13.77
N GLY A 122 -11.57 -22.20 14.54
CA GLY A 122 -10.32 -22.92 14.58
C GLY A 122 -10.15 -23.81 15.82
N ALA A 123 -8.93 -24.23 16.05
CA ALA A 123 -8.55 -25.03 17.21
C ALA A 123 -8.67 -24.26 18.53
N ASP A 124 -8.83 -24.96 19.64
CA ASP A 124 -8.79 -24.35 20.97
C ASP A 124 -7.33 -24.01 21.31
N ALA A 125 -6.91 -22.82 20.89
CA ALA A 125 -5.55 -22.32 21.08
C ALA A 125 -5.56 -20.80 21.10
N LYS A 126 -4.71 -20.22 21.94
CA LYS A 126 -4.55 -18.77 22.03
C LYS A 126 -3.95 -18.21 20.74
N ILE A 127 -4.54 -17.14 20.23
CA ILE A 127 -4.04 -16.43 19.05
C ILE A 127 -2.78 -15.64 19.43
N VAL A 128 -1.71 -15.81 18.66
CA VAL A 128 -0.49 -14.99 18.77
C VAL A 128 -0.54 -13.89 17.73
N VAL A 129 -0.74 -12.67 18.18
CA VAL A 129 -0.97 -11.50 17.31
C VAL A 129 0.38 -10.87 16.95
N VAL A 130 0.74 -10.98 15.68
CA VAL A 130 2.01 -10.50 15.14
C VAL A 130 1.79 -9.19 14.39
N GLY A 131 2.63 -8.21 14.65
CA GLY A 131 2.61 -6.92 13.97
C GLY A 131 3.99 -6.45 13.55
N ARG A 132 4.03 -5.22 13.09
CA ARG A 132 5.21 -4.55 12.58
C ARG A 132 5.54 -3.34 13.46
N GLU A 133 6.74 -2.82 13.29
CA GLU A 133 7.23 -1.59 13.93
C GLU A 133 6.39 -0.37 13.54
N GLU A 134 6.43 0.70 14.33
CA GLU A 134 5.64 1.92 14.12
C GLU A 134 5.89 2.59 12.77
N GLY A 135 7.09 2.50 12.21
CA GLY A 135 7.44 3.09 10.92
C GLY A 135 7.00 2.27 9.71
N SER A 136 6.37 1.11 9.91
CA SER A 136 5.93 0.24 8.82
C SER A 136 4.73 0.82 8.07
N GLY A 137 4.87 0.96 6.75
CA GLY A 137 3.75 1.35 5.89
C GLY A 137 2.62 0.33 5.89
N THR A 138 2.95 -0.96 5.96
CA THR A 138 1.94 -2.04 6.04
C THR A 138 1.15 -1.95 7.35
N ARG A 139 1.83 -1.70 8.48
CA ARG A 139 1.16 -1.48 9.76
C ARG A 139 0.21 -0.29 9.69
N GLY A 140 0.67 0.84 9.19
CA GLY A 140 -0.15 2.04 9.09
C GLY A 140 -1.39 1.81 8.24
N ALA A 141 -1.25 1.13 7.10
CA ALA A 141 -2.35 0.76 6.24
C ALA A 141 -3.35 -0.15 6.95
N PHE A 142 -2.85 -1.22 7.54
CA PHE A 142 -3.68 -2.18 8.25
C PHE A 142 -4.50 -1.50 9.35
N GLU A 143 -3.85 -0.72 10.19
CA GLU A 143 -4.50 -0.06 11.32
C GLU A 143 -5.54 1.00 10.90
N GLU A 144 -5.37 1.60 9.72
CA GLU A 144 -6.36 2.53 9.15
C GLU A 144 -7.55 1.82 8.51
N ILE A 145 -7.31 0.71 7.79
CA ILE A 145 -8.34 0.02 7.00
C ILE A 145 -9.25 -0.82 7.91
N ILE A 146 -8.66 -1.53 8.87
CA ILE A 146 -9.41 -2.44 9.74
C ILE A 146 -10.16 -1.65 10.80
N GLN A 147 -11.46 -1.95 10.90
CA GLN A 147 -12.37 -1.25 11.80
C GLN A 147 -13.15 -2.25 12.66
N VAL A 148 -13.44 -1.83 13.88
CA VAL A 148 -14.40 -2.49 14.76
C VAL A 148 -15.50 -1.48 15.07
N LYS A 149 -16.74 -1.82 14.72
CA LYS A 149 -17.91 -0.93 14.92
C LYS A 149 -17.70 0.46 14.32
N GLY A 150 -17.08 0.51 13.13
CA GLY A 150 -16.87 1.75 12.40
C GLY A 150 -15.68 2.59 12.85
N GLU A 151 -14.89 2.12 13.83
CA GLU A 151 -13.69 2.81 14.30
C GLU A 151 -12.43 2.04 13.89
N ALA A 152 -11.46 2.74 13.30
CA ALA A 152 -10.17 2.17 12.95
C ALA A 152 -9.45 1.63 14.20
N VAL A 153 -8.72 0.52 14.02
CA VAL A 153 -8.00 -0.12 15.14
C VAL A 153 -6.70 0.60 15.50
N GLU A 154 -6.36 1.67 14.80
CA GLU A 154 -5.18 2.49 15.10
C GLU A 154 -5.14 2.90 16.57
N GLY A 155 -3.99 2.69 17.20
CA GLY A 155 -3.81 3.01 18.62
C GLY A 155 -4.46 2.02 19.60
N LYS A 156 -5.17 1.01 19.10
CA LYS A 156 -5.90 0.03 19.92
C LYS A 156 -5.34 -1.39 19.79
N CYS A 157 -4.39 -1.61 18.89
CA CYS A 157 -3.82 -2.93 18.66
C CYS A 157 -2.97 -3.41 19.82
N GLN A 158 -3.12 -4.68 20.15
CA GLN A 158 -2.37 -5.35 21.21
C GLN A 158 -1.54 -6.46 20.59
N TYR A 159 -0.32 -6.11 20.18
CA TYR A 159 0.60 -7.06 19.57
C TYR A 159 1.29 -7.92 20.61
N ALA A 160 1.35 -9.22 20.36
CA ALA A 160 2.19 -10.13 21.18
C ALA A 160 3.66 -9.96 20.80
N ASN A 161 3.94 -9.77 19.51
CA ASN A 161 5.29 -9.60 18.98
C ASN A 161 5.26 -8.58 17.84
N VAL A 162 6.32 -7.79 17.75
CA VAL A 162 6.52 -6.77 16.70
C VAL A 162 7.83 -7.06 15.98
N TYR A 163 7.78 -7.09 14.65
CA TYR A 163 8.94 -7.40 13.81
C TYR A 163 9.28 -6.21 12.88
N ASN A 164 10.57 -6.08 12.56
CA ASN A 164 11.08 -4.95 11.80
C ASN A 164 11.11 -5.18 10.27
N SER A 165 10.57 -6.29 9.79
CA SER A 165 10.51 -6.58 8.35
C SER A 165 9.36 -7.51 8.00
N THR A 166 8.92 -7.44 6.75
CA THR A 166 7.93 -8.37 6.19
C THR A 166 8.42 -9.81 6.30
N GLY A 167 9.69 -10.05 5.98
CA GLY A 167 10.28 -11.40 6.06
C GLY A 167 10.27 -11.97 7.48
N ALA A 168 10.59 -11.15 8.48
CA ALA A 168 10.59 -11.59 9.87
C ALA A 168 9.16 -11.89 10.37
N ALA A 169 8.19 -11.06 10.04
CA ALA A 169 6.79 -11.29 10.39
C ALA A 169 6.26 -12.58 9.72
N LYS A 170 6.58 -12.79 8.44
CA LYS A 170 6.23 -14.01 7.71
C LYS A 170 6.84 -15.26 8.34
N GLN A 171 8.12 -15.21 8.70
CA GLN A 171 8.80 -16.32 9.38
C GLN A 171 8.19 -16.63 10.74
N ALA A 172 7.77 -15.62 11.50
CA ALA A 172 7.12 -15.82 12.78
C ALA A 172 5.82 -16.63 12.64
N VAL A 173 5.04 -16.37 11.61
CA VAL A 173 3.82 -17.12 11.28
C VAL A 173 4.15 -18.52 10.77
N ALA A 174 5.14 -18.63 9.89
CA ALA A 174 5.57 -19.93 9.35
C ALA A 174 6.07 -20.88 10.45
N GLY A 175 6.64 -20.34 11.52
CA GLY A 175 7.16 -21.11 12.65
C GLY A 175 6.20 -21.27 13.83
N ASN A 176 4.99 -20.73 13.78
CA ASN A 176 4.02 -20.78 14.89
C ASN A 176 2.60 -21.02 14.35
N GLU A 177 2.05 -22.20 14.65
CA GLU A 177 0.71 -22.61 14.19
C GLU A 177 -0.41 -21.68 14.65
N ASN A 178 -0.19 -20.91 15.72
CA ASN A 178 -1.21 -20.07 16.34
C ASN A 178 -1.05 -18.58 16.02
N ALA A 179 -0.05 -18.22 15.22
CA ALA A 179 0.22 -16.82 14.89
C ALA A 179 -0.62 -16.32 13.72
N ILE A 180 -0.91 -15.03 13.74
CA ILE A 180 -1.51 -14.28 12.63
C ILE A 180 -0.69 -13.01 12.40
N ALA A 181 -0.45 -12.67 11.13
CA ALA A 181 0.23 -11.44 10.74
C ALA A 181 -0.44 -10.83 9.52
N TYR A 182 -0.31 -9.51 9.38
CA TYR A 182 -0.61 -8.83 8.12
C TYR A 182 0.69 -8.66 7.34
N ILE A 183 0.67 -9.03 6.07
CA ILE A 183 1.82 -8.87 5.15
C ILE A 183 1.34 -8.40 3.79
N SER A 184 2.25 -7.76 3.04
CA SER A 184 1.94 -7.42 1.64
C SER A 184 1.55 -8.68 0.87
N LEU A 185 0.53 -8.55 -0.01
CA LEU A 185 0.11 -9.65 -0.87
C LEU A 185 1.28 -10.24 -1.67
N SER A 186 2.21 -9.40 -2.13
CA SER A 186 3.38 -9.85 -2.88
C SER A 186 4.34 -10.75 -2.09
N ALA A 187 4.25 -10.71 -0.75
CA ALA A 187 5.11 -11.53 0.11
C ALA A 187 4.53 -12.90 0.44
N VAL A 188 3.31 -13.18 0.04
CA VAL A 188 2.66 -14.48 0.27
C VAL A 188 3.32 -15.56 -0.59
N ASP A 189 3.75 -16.63 0.06
CA ASP A 189 4.31 -17.81 -0.58
C ASP A 189 3.83 -19.08 0.14
N ASP A 190 4.38 -20.23 -0.22
CA ASP A 190 3.96 -21.54 0.32
C ASP A 190 4.27 -21.72 1.82
N THR A 191 5.06 -20.85 2.43
CA THR A 191 5.40 -20.95 3.86
C THR A 191 4.27 -20.46 4.76
N VAL A 192 3.32 -19.73 4.23
CA VAL A 192 2.16 -19.20 4.95
C VAL A 192 0.88 -19.42 4.15
N LYS A 193 -0.25 -19.30 4.84
CA LYS A 193 -1.57 -19.37 4.22
C LYS A 193 -2.25 -18.00 4.33
N ALA A 194 -2.69 -17.45 3.21
CA ALA A 194 -3.48 -16.23 3.20
C ALA A 194 -4.96 -16.55 3.43
N LEU A 195 -5.58 -15.86 4.38
CA LEU A 195 -6.98 -16.04 4.70
C LEU A 195 -7.89 -15.28 3.71
N GLN A 196 -9.07 -15.84 3.47
CA GLN A 196 -10.15 -15.06 2.87
C GLN A 196 -10.61 -13.97 3.85
N VAL A 197 -10.99 -12.84 3.30
CA VAL A 197 -11.61 -11.75 4.08
C VAL A 197 -12.98 -11.50 3.48
N GLU A 198 -14.02 -11.52 4.30
CA GLU A 198 -15.43 -11.44 3.85
C GLU A 198 -15.73 -12.44 2.73
N GLY A 199 -15.16 -13.66 2.83
CA GLY A 199 -15.35 -14.72 1.86
C GLY A 199 -14.57 -14.57 0.56
N VAL A 200 -13.69 -13.58 0.44
CA VAL A 200 -12.92 -13.31 -0.78
C VAL A 200 -11.44 -13.59 -0.55
N SER A 201 -10.85 -14.38 -1.46
CA SER A 201 -9.40 -14.65 -1.42
C SER A 201 -8.60 -13.46 -1.94
N PRO A 202 -7.48 -13.11 -1.29
CA PRO A 202 -6.61 -12.07 -1.80
C PRO A 202 -5.92 -12.51 -3.09
N SER A 203 -6.02 -11.68 -4.12
CA SER A 203 -5.37 -11.87 -5.42
C SER A 203 -5.24 -10.52 -6.11
N GLU A 204 -4.43 -10.44 -7.16
CA GLU A 204 -4.34 -9.21 -7.95
C GLU A 204 -5.72 -8.78 -8.46
N SER A 205 -6.52 -9.72 -8.97
CA SER A 205 -7.83 -9.40 -9.52
C SER A 205 -8.82 -8.92 -8.46
N THR A 206 -8.86 -9.55 -7.29
CA THR A 206 -9.80 -9.17 -6.21
C THR A 206 -9.38 -7.90 -5.48
N VAL A 207 -8.08 -7.62 -5.42
CA VAL A 207 -7.57 -6.33 -4.93
C VAL A 207 -7.95 -5.23 -5.92
N LYS A 208 -7.70 -5.43 -7.19
CA LYS A 208 -7.96 -4.43 -8.24
C LYS A 208 -9.45 -4.10 -8.37
N ASP A 209 -10.33 -5.10 -8.35
CA ASP A 209 -11.78 -4.87 -8.48
C ASP A 209 -12.44 -4.41 -7.17
N GLY A 210 -11.69 -4.38 -6.07
CA GLY A 210 -12.18 -3.91 -4.78
C GLY A 210 -13.02 -4.92 -3.99
N THR A 211 -13.15 -6.18 -4.46
CA THR A 211 -13.89 -7.21 -3.71
C THR A 211 -13.11 -7.72 -2.51
N TYR A 212 -11.77 -7.74 -2.59
CA TYR A 212 -10.93 -7.97 -1.43
C TYR A 212 -10.77 -6.66 -0.66
N LYS A 213 -11.27 -6.62 0.57
CA LYS A 213 -11.49 -5.37 1.31
C LYS A 213 -10.26 -4.81 2.02
N VAL A 214 -9.25 -5.63 2.30
CA VAL A 214 -8.01 -5.15 2.96
C VAL A 214 -7.04 -4.66 1.89
N GLN A 215 -7.38 -3.52 1.30
CA GLN A 215 -6.62 -2.90 0.23
C GLN A 215 -6.85 -1.39 0.22
N ARG A 216 -5.96 -0.68 -0.43
CA ARG A 216 -6.07 0.76 -0.59
C ARG A 216 -5.49 1.22 -1.93
N PRO A 217 -5.95 2.37 -2.46
CA PRO A 217 -5.35 2.92 -3.66
C PRO A 217 -4.03 3.60 -3.37
N PHE A 218 -3.12 3.55 -4.34
CA PHE A 218 -1.95 4.42 -4.39
C PHE A 218 -2.21 5.51 -5.42
N LEU A 219 -2.26 6.75 -4.94
CA LEU A 219 -2.59 7.92 -5.75
C LEU A 219 -1.38 8.78 -5.97
N MET A 220 -1.27 9.33 -7.18
CA MET A 220 -0.44 10.48 -7.47
C MET A 220 -1.35 11.65 -7.83
N ILE A 221 -1.11 12.79 -7.20
CA ILE A 221 -1.90 14.00 -7.46
C ILE A 221 -1.00 15.12 -7.96
N THR A 222 -1.57 15.97 -8.82
CA THR A 222 -0.94 17.20 -9.27
C THR A 222 -1.90 18.37 -9.02
N LYS A 223 -1.37 19.57 -9.07
CA LYS A 223 -2.23 20.76 -9.09
C LYS A 223 -3.17 20.67 -10.29
N LYS A 224 -4.44 21.01 -10.09
CA LYS A 224 -5.43 20.92 -11.17
C LYS A 224 -5.01 21.72 -12.39
N GLY A 225 -5.06 21.07 -13.55
CA GLY A 225 -4.71 21.69 -14.80
C GLY A 225 -3.24 22.05 -14.95
N THR A 226 -2.34 21.41 -14.22
CA THR A 226 -0.91 21.68 -14.31
C THR A 226 -0.40 21.57 -15.74
N THR A 227 0.49 22.48 -16.11
CA THR A 227 1.21 22.46 -17.39
C THR A 227 2.66 21.98 -17.22
N ASN A 228 3.02 21.51 -16.03
CA ASN A 228 4.38 21.03 -15.76
C ASN A 228 4.70 19.79 -16.61
N ALA A 229 5.64 19.97 -17.56
CA ALA A 229 5.97 18.91 -18.51
C ALA A 229 6.61 17.68 -17.86
N LEU A 230 7.42 17.88 -16.80
CA LEU A 230 8.05 16.77 -16.08
C LEU A 230 7.02 15.94 -15.32
N ALA A 231 6.08 16.60 -14.64
CA ALA A 231 5.02 15.90 -13.91
C ALA A 231 4.15 15.06 -14.86
N LYS A 232 3.76 15.64 -15.99
CA LYS A 232 2.97 14.92 -17.01
C LYS A 232 3.72 13.74 -17.58
N ALA A 233 4.98 13.92 -17.95
CA ALA A 233 5.82 12.84 -18.49
C ALA A 233 6.04 11.72 -17.49
N PHE A 234 6.25 12.06 -16.22
CA PHE A 234 6.43 11.07 -15.16
C PHE A 234 5.16 10.23 -14.93
N LEU A 235 3.99 10.88 -14.88
CA LEU A 235 2.71 10.17 -14.73
C LEU A 235 2.43 9.27 -15.93
N GLU A 236 2.72 9.72 -17.13
CA GLU A 236 2.62 8.92 -18.35
C GLU A 236 3.55 7.71 -18.29
N PHE A 237 4.79 7.91 -17.85
CA PHE A 237 5.74 6.82 -17.65
C PHE A 237 5.25 5.81 -16.60
N ALA A 238 4.76 6.29 -15.44
CA ALA A 238 4.22 5.42 -14.38
C ALA A 238 3.05 4.56 -14.90
N ASN A 239 2.24 5.09 -15.80
CA ASN A 239 1.11 4.38 -16.40
C ASN A 239 1.50 3.56 -17.65
N SER A 240 2.73 3.66 -18.11
CA SER A 240 3.23 2.86 -19.23
C SER A 240 3.39 1.40 -18.87
N GLN A 241 3.53 0.53 -19.87
CA GLN A 241 3.77 -0.89 -19.64
C GLN A 241 5.04 -1.13 -18.81
N GLU A 242 6.09 -0.36 -19.06
CA GLU A 242 7.34 -0.44 -18.27
C GLU A 242 7.12 0.03 -16.83
N GLY A 243 6.41 1.13 -16.63
CA GLY A 243 6.09 1.65 -15.30
C GLY A 243 5.22 0.68 -14.50
N GLN A 244 4.23 0.09 -15.12
CA GLN A 244 3.37 -0.92 -14.49
C GLN A 244 4.15 -2.15 -14.03
N LYS A 245 5.13 -2.59 -14.83
CA LYS A 245 6.00 -3.69 -14.46
C LYS A 245 6.86 -3.36 -13.24
N ILE A 246 7.38 -2.14 -13.16
CA ILE A 246 8.13 -1.66 -11.99
C ILE A 246 7.24 -1.65 -10.74
N ILE A 247 6.01 -1.18 -10.85
CA ILE A 247 5.02 -1.16 -9.76
C ILE A 247 4.77 -2.58 -9.26
N GLU A 248 4.53 -3.52 -10.18
CA GLU A 248 4.29 -4.93 -9.85
C GLU A 248 5.49 -5.57 -9.17
N GLU A 249 6.70 -5.34 -9.67
CA GLU A 249 7.95 -5.84 -9.08
C GLU A 249 8.20 -5.30 -7.67
N ASN A 250 7.61 -4.15 -7.33
CA ASN A 250 7.73 -3.54 -6.00
C ASN A 250 6.49 -3.78 -5.11
N GLY A 251 5.67 -4.77 -5.47
CA GLY A 251 4.68 -5.34 -4.56
C GLY A 251 3.29 -4.73 -4.59
N ALA A 252 3.01 -3.82 -5.50
CA ALA A 252 1.65 -3.29 -5.68
C ALA A 252 0.99 -3.87 -6.93
N VAL A 253 -0.32 -3.74 -7.01
CA VAL A 253 -1.12 -4.16 -8.17
C VAL A 253 -1.32 -2.95 -9.09
N PRO A 254 -0.76 -2.94 -10.31
CA PRO A 254 -0.91 -1.82 -11.22
C PRO A 254 -2.37 -1.58 -11.60
N ASN A 255 -2.72 -0.31 -11.82
CA ASN A 255 -4.03 0.04 -12.34
C ASN A 255 -4.00 0.01 -13.87
N ASN A 256 -4.18 -1.17 -14.44
CA ASN A 256 -4.28 -1.36 -15.89
C ASN A 256 -5.69 -0.99 -16.35
N SER A 257 -5.91 0.27 -16.53
CA SER A 257 -7.18 0.70 -17.11
C SER A 257 -7.28 0.32 -18.58
#